data_e24df475f80a849d607fccb34a4c70c3
#
_entry.id   e24df475f80a849d607fccb34a4c70c3
#
_cell.length_a   1.000
_cell.length_b   1.000
_cell.length_c   1.000
_cell.angle_alpha   90.00
_cell.angle_beta   90.00
_cell.angle_gamma   90.00
#
_symmetry.space_group_name_H-M   'P 1'
#
loop_
_entity.id
_entity.type
_entity.pdbx_description
1 polymer ?
#
loop_
_entity_poly.entity_id
_entity_poly.type
_entity_poly.pdbx_seq_one_letter_code
_entity_poly.pdbx_strand_id
1 'polypeptide(L)'
;MIIDTERRQSPRYNPPGLMATIILESVSDTLNLEGEVVDISHTGVKIKLNTPMPISIDRKIRIEFFLPDSGIPFSISGILKHHNSQGELGLHYVDYPVVEALDSFMFECIKLVKN
;
A
#
# COMPACT_ATOMS: atom_id res chain seq x y z
N MET A 1 -28.19 11.23 -0.78
CA MET A 1 -27.31 11.64 -0.91
C MET A 1 -26.17 10.99 -1.50
N ILE A 2 -25.22 11.52 -1.75
CA ILE A 2 -24.20 11.10 -2.57
C ILE A 2 -23.05 10.58 -1.87
N ILE A 3 -23.24 10.18 -0.68
CA ILE A 3 -22.15 9.75 0.14
C ILE A 3 -21.46 8.52 -0.38
N ASP A 4 -22.22 7.57 -0.90
CA ASP A 4 -21.60 6.35 -1.44
C ASP A 4 -20.72 6.64 -2.63
N THR A 5 -21.12 7.62 -3.41
CA THR A 5 -20.30 8.00 -4.55
C THR A 5 -18.97 8.52 -4.08
N GLU A 6 -18.96 9.27 -3.00
CA GLU A 6 -17.72 9.81 -2.51
C GLU A 6 -16.76 8.73 -2.09
N ARG A 7 -17.25 7.68 -1.48
CA ARG A 7 -16.37 6.61 -1.06
C ARG A 7 -15.74 5.88 -2.23
N ARG A 8 -16.30 6.03 -3.41
CA ARG A 8 -15.78 5.38 -4.59
C ARG A 8 -14.97 6.28 -5.48
N GLN A 9 -14.62 7.45 -4.99
CA GLN A 9 -13.85 8.38 -5.80
C GLN A 9 -12.41 7.97 -5.99
N SER A 10 -11.93 7.02 -5.21
CA SER A 10 -10.56 6.55 -5.36
C SER A 10 -10.57 5.19 -6.03
N PRO A 11 -10.50 5.17 -7.36
CA PRO A 11 -10.49 3.88 -8.05
C PRO A 11 -9.27 3.06 -7.67
N ARG A 12 -9.44 1.76 -7.69
CA ARG A 12 -8.39 0.84 -7.33
C ARG A 12 -7.83 0.16 -8.56
N TYR A 13 -6.53 -0.04 -8.56
CA TYR A 13 -5.81 -0.62 -9.69
C TYR A 13 -5.02 -1.84 -9.24
N ASN A 14 -4.83 -2.79 -10.14
CA ASN A 14 -4.03 -3.99 -9.88
C ASN A 14 -2.75 -3.92 -10.68
N PRO A 15 -1.72 -3.24 -10.21
CA PRO A 15 -0.48 -3.13 -10.99
C PRO A 15 0.32 -4.44 -10.86
N PRO A 16 0.43 -5.21 -11.93
CA PRO A 16 1.14 -6.48 -11.83
C PRO A 16 2.63 -6.27 -11.56
N GLY A 17 3.17 -7.07 -10.68
CA GLY A 17 4.59 -7.02 -10.39
C GLY A 17 5.04 -5.94 -9.45
N LEU A 18 4.11 -5.14 -8.91
CA LEU A 18 4.48 -4.09 -7.97
C LEU A 18 4.70 -4.72 -6.60
N MET A 19 5.92 -4.59 -6.09
CA MET A 19 6.30 -5.15 -4.80
C MET A 19 6.35 -4.07 -3.75
N ALA A 20 6.12 -4.47 -2.51
CA ALA A 20 6.15 -3.55 -1.37
C ALA A 20 6.83 -4.22 -0.20
N THR A 21 7.49 -3.40 0.61
CA THR A 21 8.07 -3.85 1.87
C THR A 21 7.28 -3.21 3.00
N ILE A 22 6.78 -4.04 3.90
CA ILE A 22 6.11 -3.59 5.11
C ILE A 22 7.17 -3.48 6.20
N ILE A 23 7.28 -2.31 6.80
CA ILE A 23 8.31 -2.07 7.82
C ILE A 23 7.62 -1.87 9.16
N LEU A 24 7.83 -2.83 10.04
CA LEU A 24 7.26 -2.82 11.39
C LEU A 24 8.36 -2.42 12.36
N GLU A 25 8.19 -1.26 12.98
CA GLU A 25 9.18 -0.75 13.91
C GLU A 25 8.69 -0.92 15.33
N SER A 26 9.57 -1.37 16.20
CA SER A 26 9.29 -1.44 17.64
C SER A 26 10.44 -0.77 18.36
N VAL A 27 10.33 -0.74 19.69
CA VAL A 27 11.33 -0.05 20.51
C VAL A 27 12.72 -0.62 20.28
N SER A 28 12.81 -1.94 20.11
CA SER A 28 14.10 -2.62 20.10
C SER A 28 14.44 -3.23 18.75
N ASP A 29 13.55 -3.19 17.76
CA ASP A 29 13.79 -3.96 16.56
C ASP A 29 12.98 -3.41 15.38
N THR A 30 13.42 -3.78 14.19
CA THR A 30 12.71 -3.43 12.95
C THR A 30 12.55 -4.71 12.14
N LEU A 31 11.34 -5.00 11.73
CA LEU A 31 11.04 -6.17 10.94
C LEU A 31 10.56 -5.75 9.55
N ASN A 32 11.19 -6.29 8.52
CA ASN A 32 10.81 -6.00 7.14
C ASN A 32 10.16 -7.23 6.54
N LEU A 33 8.95 -7.05 6.01
CA LEU A 33 8.20 -8.13 5.39
C LEU A 33 7.89 -7.74 3.95
N GLU A 34 8.16 -8.64 3.03
CA GLU A 34 7.93 -8.36 1.62
C GLU A 34 6.59 -8.94 1.18
N GLY A 35 5.95 -8.23 0.27
CA GLY A 35 4.70 -8.68 -0.29
C GLY A 35 4.46 -8.10 -1.66
N GLU A 36 3.39 -8.56 -2.27
CA GLU A 36 2.98 -8.09 -3.58
C GLU A 36 1.74 -7.25 -3.45
N VAL A 37 1.68 -6.14 -4.19
CA VAL A 37 0.50 -5.29 -4.17
C VAL A 37 -0.62 -5.98 -4.92
N VAL A 38 -1.75 -6.20 -4.22
CA VAL A 38 -2.93 -6.78 -4.82
C VAL A 38 -3.72 -5.71 -5.56
N ASP A 39 -4.00 -4.61 -4.87
CA ASP A 39 -4.60 -3.44 -5.51
C ASP A 39 -4.19 -2.20 -4.74
N ILE A 40 -4.31 -1.04 -5.40
CA ILE A 40 -3.85 0.21 -4.84
C ILE A 40 -4.73 1.36 -5.33
N SER A 41 -4.88 2.37 -4.48
CA SER A 41 -5.62 3.58 -4.82
C SER A 41 -4.92 4.78 -4.18
N HIS A 42 -5.53 5.97 -4.34
CA HIS A 42 -5.00 7.17 -3.70
C HIS A 42 -5.22 7.20 -2.19
N THR A 43 -6.03 6.29 -1.65
CA THR A 43 -6.33 6.30 -0.22
C THR A 43 -5.80 5.10 0.53
N GLY A 44 -5.39 4.05 -0.18
CA GLY A 44 -4.92 2.86 0.50
C GLY A 44 -4.42 1.81 -0.44
N VAL A 45 -3.99 0.69 0.14
CA VAL A 45 -3.37 -0.39 -0.62
C VAL A 45 -3.71 -1.72 0.04
N LYS A 46 -3.87 -2.74 -0.78
CA LYS A 46 -3.96 -4.12 -0.31
C LYS A 46 -2.69 -4.85 -0.74
N ILE A 47 -2.03 -5.48 0.22
CA ILE A 47 -0.76 -6.17 0.00
C ILE A 47 -0.90 -7.60 0.48
N LYS A 48 -0.41 -8.54 -0.30
CA LYS A 48 -0.33 -9.93 0.13
C LYS A 48 1.09 -10.26 0.52
N LEU A 49 1.29 -10.62 1.77
CA LEU A 49 2.62 -10.95 2.28
C LEU A 49 3.09 -12.29 1.74
N ASN A 50 4.39 -12.38 1.44
CA ASN A 50 4.98 -13.64 1.01
C ASN A 50 4.94 -14.65 2.15
N THR A 51 5.14 -14.17 3.38
CA THR A 51 5.06 -15.04 4.56
C THR A 51 4.02 -14.40 5.48
N PRO A 52 2.82 -15.01 5.61
CA PRO A 52 1.79 -14.42 6.46
C PRO A 52 2.25 -14.29 7.90
N MET A 53 1.88 -13.18 8.51
CA MET A 53 2.26 -12.87 9.88
C MET A 53 1.15 -12.07 10.53
N PRO A 54 0.78 -12.38 11.78
CA PRO A 54 -0.27 -11.62 12.45
C PRO A 54 0.22 -10.22 12.78
N ILE A 55 -0.59 -9.23 12.42
CA ILE A 55 -0.31 -7.84 12.70
C ILE A 55 -1.58 -7.25 13.28
N SER A 56 -1.42 -6.44 14.32
CA SER A 56 -2.59 -5.89 15.02
C SER A 56 -3.33 -4.88 14.17
N ILE A 57 -4.64 -4.95 14.19
CA ILE A 57 -5.50 -3.95 13.54
C ILE A 57 -5.18 -2.59 14.17
N ASP A 58 -5.23 -1.55 13.35
CA ASP A 58 -4.94 -0.16 13.72
C ASP A 58 -3.46 0.11 14.00
N ARG A 59 -2.60 -0.86 13.72
CA ARG A 59 -1.18 -0.61 13.82
C ARG A 59 -0.72 0.30 12.69
N LYS A 60 0.11 1.28 13.03
CA LYS A 60 0.70 2.15 12.02
C LYS A 60 1.92 1.47 11.43
N ILE A 61 1.99 1.43 10.11
CA ILE A 61 2.98 0.67 9.38
C ILE A 61 3.56 1.56 8.30
N ARG A 62 4.87 1.51 8.13
CA ARG A 62 5.51 2.19 7.01
C ARG A 62 5.59 1.23 5.84
N ILE A 63 5.27 1.73 4.66
CA ILE A 63 5.26 0.93 3.44
C ILE A 63 6.22 1.54 2.45
N GLU A 64 7.06 0.70 1.85
CA GLU A 64 8.01 1.15 0.84
C GLU A 64 7.75 0.39 -0.45
N PHE A 65 7.51 1.13 -1.53
CA PHE A 65 7.27 0.55 -2.84
C PHE A 65 8.47 0.78 -3.73
N PHE A 66 8.74 -0.18 -4.63
CA PHE A 66 9.77 -0.02 -5.63
C PHE A 66 9.13 -0.09 -6.99
N LEU A 67 9.15 1.03 -7.71
CA LEU A 67 8.52 1.11 -9.03
C LEU A 67 9.42 0.42 -10.05
N PRO A 68 8.86 -0.51 -10.81
CA PRO A 68 9.68 -1.28 -11.76
C PRO A 68 10.33 -0.43 -12.84
N ASP A 69 9.63 0.63 -13.27
CA ASP A 69 10.14 1.48 -14.33
C ASP A 69 11.27 2.37 -13.88
N SER A 70 11.02 3.17 -12.87
CA SER A 70 11.99 4.17 -12.44
C SER A 70 12.98 3.63 -11.42
N GLY A 71 12.60 2.57 -10.70
CA GLY A 71 13.41 2.06 -9.60
C GLY A 71 13.45 2.98 -8.40
N ILE A 72 12.65 4.04 -8.40
CA ILE A 72 12.66 5.00 -7.30
C ILE A 72 11.79 4.47 -6.18
N PRO A 73 12.31 4.42 -4.95
CA PRO A 73 11.49 4.00 -3.82
C PRO A 73 10.49 5.09 -3.44
N PHE A 74 9.29 4.67 -3.04
CA PHE A 74 8.26 5.58 -2.57
C PHE A 74 7.76 5.06 -1.24
N SER A 75 7.84 5.89 -0.20
CA SER A 75 7.48 5.49 1.15
C SER A 75 6.26 6.27 1.63
N ILE A 76 5.35 5.57 2.30
CA ILE A 76 4.17 6.18 2.88
C ILE A 76 3.79 5.37 4.12
N SER A 77 3.14 6.02 5.06
CA SER A 77 2.64 5.32 6.24
C SER A 77 1.18 4.98 6.07
N GLY A 78 0.78 3.86 6.64
CA GLY A 78 -0.61 3.44 6.62
C GLY A 78 -1.03 2.81 7.92
N ILE A 79 -2.33 2.72 8.11
CA ILE A 79 -2.92 2.05 9.28
C ILE A 79 -3.55 0.77 8.78
N LEU A 80 -3.26 -0.34 9.47
CA LEU A 80 -3.85 -1.62 9.10
C LEU A 80 -5.32 -1.63 9.47
N LYS A 81 -6.17 -1.78 8.48
CA LYS A 81 -7.62 -1.77 8.68
C LYS A 81 -8.23 -3.17 8.68
N HIS A 82 -7.66 -4.08 7.91
CA HIS A 82 -8.14 -5.46 7.93
C HIS A 82 -7.07 -6.38 7.40
N HIS A 83 -7.17 -7.65 7.77
CA HIS A 83 -6.30 -8.68 7.26
C HIS A 83 -7.08 -9.99 7.24
N ASN A 84 -6.56 -10.97 6.52
CA ASN A 84 -7.20 -12.28 6.48
C ASN A 84 -6.17 -13.38 6.66
N SER A 85 -6.64 -14.63 6.68
CA SER A 85 -5.76 -15.76 6.93
C SER A 85 -4.86 -16.09 5.77
N GLN A 86 -5.05 -15.44 4.63
CA GLN A 86 -4.23 -15.67 3.46
C GLN A 86 -3.05 -14.72 3.38
N GLY A 87 -2.87 -13.87 4.37
CA GLY A 87 -1.75 -12.95 4.39
C GLY A 87 -2.01 -11.63 3.70
N GLU A 88 -3.26 -11.34 3.34
CA GLU A 88 -3.60 -10.07 2.71
C GLU A 88 -3.85 -9.02 3.77
N LEU A 89 -3.27 -7.84 3.57
CA LEU A 89 -3.38 -6.71 4.47
C LEU A 89 -4.03 -5.54 3.74
N GLY A 90 -5.05 -4.96 4.36
CA GLY A 90 -5.66 -3.74 3.83
C GLY A 90 -5.22 -2.56 4.66
N LEU A 91 -4.59 -1.58 4.02
CA LEU A 91 -4.02 -0.42 4.70
C LEU A 91 -4.60 0.87 4.15
N HIS A 92 -4.90 1.79 5.07
CA HIS A 92 -5.29 3.16 4.70
C HIS A 92 -4.11 4.07 4.95
N TYR A 93 -3.81 4.92 4.00
CA TYR A 93 -2.68 5.83 4.13
C TYR A 93 -2.94 6.88 5.22
N VAL A 94 -1.88 7.23 5.93
CA VAL A 94 -1.86 8.35 6.87
C VAL A 94 -0.56 9.10 6.62
N ASP A 95 -0.47 10.32 7.13
CA ASP A 95 0.74 11.13 6.95
C ASP A 95 1.09 11.23 5.46
N TYR A 96 0.15 11.72 4.67
CA TYR A 96 0.30 11.77 3.22
C TYR A 96 1.52 12.58 2.82
N PRO A 97 2.26 12.10 1.80
CA PRO A 97 3.34 12.90 1.23
C PRO A 97 2.75 14.07 0.44
N VAL A 98 3.62 14.89 -0.15
CA VAL A 98 3.11 15.96 -1.00
C VAL A 98 2.30 15.35 -2.14
N VAL A 99 1.29 16.08 -2.58
CA VAL A 99 0.34 15.58 -3.55
C VAL A 99 1.02 15.15 -4.82
N GLU A 100 2.01 15.91 -5.28
CA GLU A 100 2.70 15.58 -6.53
C GLU A 100 3.42 14.24 -6.44
N ALA A 101 3.99 13.93 -5.28
CA ALA A 101 4.69 12.65 -5.13
C ALA A 101 3.73 11.48 -5.22
N LEU A 102 2.58 11.60 -4.56
CA LEU A 102 1.58 10.54 -4.61
C LEU A 102 1.00 10.40 -6.01
N ASP A 103 0.73 11.52 -6.68
CA ASP A 103 0.19 11.47 -8.03
C ASP A 103 1.18 10.84 -9.01
N SER A 104 2.46 11.16 -8.89
CA SER A 104 3.48 10.57 -9.75
C SER A 104 3.59 9.07 -9.52
N PHE A 105 3.54 8.66 -8.26
CA PHE A 105 3.57 7.25 -7.92
C PHE A 105 2.37 6.53 -8.52
N MET A 106 1.17 7.09 -8.34
CA MET A 106 -0.05 6.46 -8.86
C MET A 106 -0.02 6.41 -10.38
N PHE A 107 0.53 7.43 -11.02
CA PHE A 107 0.63 7.44 -12.47
C PHE A 107 1.45 6.25 -12.97
N GLU A 108 2.57 5.96 -12.32
CA GLU A 108 3.38 4.80 -12.71
C GLU A 108 2.65 3.49 -12.43
N CYS A 109 1.91 3.42 -11.32
CA CYS A 109 1.12 2.22 -11.03
C CYS A 109 0.08 1.97 -12.12
N ILE A 110 -0.58 3.03 -12.57
CA ILE A 110 -1.61 2.90 -13.60
C ILE A 110 -1.01 2.43 -14.90
N LYS A 111 0.20 2.88 -15.22
CA LYS A 111 0.86 2.43 -16.44
C LYS A 111 1.10 0.93 -16.44
N LEU A 112 1.36 0.35 -15.29
CA LEU A 112 1.57 -1.10 -15.20
C LEU A 112 0.29 -1.86 -15.52
N VAL A 113 -0.86 -1.27 -15.20
CA VAL A 113 -2.14 -1.93 -15.43
C VAL A 113 -2.51 -1.92 -16.90
N LYS A 114 -2.06 -0.92 -17.63
CA LYS A 114 -2.51 -0.72 -18.99
C LYS A 114 -1.98 -1.75 -19.98
N ASN A 115 -1.03 -2.51 -19.61
CA ASN A 115 -0.55 -3.55 -20.52
C ASN A 115 -1.33 -4.85 -20.35
#